data_f518f05649d8fa909da1e838ba78e714
#
_entry.id   f518f05649d8fa909da1e838ba78e714
#
_cell.length_a   1.000
_cell.length_b   1.000
_cell.length_c   1.000
_cell.angle_alpha   90.00
_cell.angle_beta   90.00
_cell.angle_gamma   90.00
#
_symmetry.space_group_name_H-M   'P 1'
#
loop_
_entity.id
_entity.type
_entity.pdbx_description
1 polymer ?
#
loop_
_entity_poly.entity_id
_entity_poly.type
_entity_poly.pdbx_seq_one_letter_code
_entity_poly.pdbx_strand_id
1 'polypeptide(L)'
;MSDNRRSANRRTFIKTAGAGGVVALAGCSGGGGDGSDGSDGSDGSDGSDGSDGSDGGTSGETDDVPSAQFILNPAEADVEIEQQYQPMFEYLESEVEVEIESDRAASYTATLQAMRNEQGEIADISPSAVIAGEDILDVVGVRVAYGAARYFSTTTTTPDSGIESLSDLEGELIYMGDILSVSGTLVPLTMLQNAGLDIGNAPDGDANDFDAEYSDHTTAREQMVQRDDVMAATTGAFSSAPYVPQEQFEEMSQDFVDISAEYEGAGDEIESSGTELQLLAVSDPIPRAPLATRSSWDAPVKADIEEAILNVTEDDLSHGDDYDGEPLWFTGVQEGSIEDYEPIRDVLDQLGLEFEDLS
;
A
#
# COMPACT_ATOMS: atom_id res chain seq x y z
N MET A 1 10.80 -15.92 -38.88
CA MET A 1 10.38 -16.15 -37.49
C MET A 1 10.42 -14.78 -36.86
N SER A 2 9.28 -14.13 -36.85
CA SER A 2 9.12 -12.76 -36.35
C SER A 2 8.72 -12.87 -34.87
N ASP A 3 9.60 -12.41 -34.04
CA ASP A 3 9.42 -12.27 -32.60
C ASP A 3 8.35 -11.19 -32.35
N ASN A 4 7.15 -11.60 -32.06
CA ASN A 4 6.06 -10.71 -31.71
C ASN A 4 5.97 -10.67 -30.17
N ARG A 5 6.93 -9.99 -29.54
CA ARG A 5 6.80 -9.59 -28.13
C ARG A 5 5.67 -8.58 -28.07
N ARG A 6 4.51 -9.03 -27.60
CA ARG A 6 3.42 -8.14 -27.19
C ARG A 6 3.95 -7.35 -25.99
N SER A 7 4.29 -6.09 -26.20
CA SER A 7 4.51 -5.17 -25.07
C SER A 7 3.16 -5.08 -24.33
N ALA A 8 3.12 -5.51 -23.09
CA ALA A 8 2.02 -5.23 -22.18
C ALA A 8 1.80 -3.71 -22.19
N ASN A 9 0.58 -3.30 -22.42
CA ASN A 9 0.29 -1.90 -22.71
C ASN A 9 0.25 -1.15 -21.38
N ARG A 10 1.38 -0.59 -20.91
CA ARG A 10 1.51 0.28 -19.72
C ARG A 10 0.39 1.34 -19.64
N ARG A 11 -0.14 1.73 -20.81
CA ARG A 11 -1.24 2.70 -20.96
C ARG A 11 -2.59 2.22 -20.38
N THR A 12 -2.79 0.93 -20.15
CA THR A 12 -4.08 0.42 -19.64
C THR A 12 -4.16 0.53 -18.12
N PHE A 13 -3.04 0.41 -17.41
CA PHE A 13 -3.00 0.50 -15.95
C PHE A 13 -3.37 1.91 -15.42
N ILE A 14 -2.92 2.95 -16.11
CA ILE A 14 -3.16 4.35 -15.67
C ILE A 14 -4.59 4.83 -15.92
N LYS A 15 -5.32 4.20 -16.87
CA LYS A 15 -6.68 4.64 -17.26
C LYS A 15 -7.80 4.23 -16.31
N THR A 16 -7.53 3.32 -15.38
CA THR A 16 -8.57 2.78 -14.48
C THR A 16 -8.70 3.55 -13.16
N ALA A 17 -7.69 4.33 -12.78
CA ALA A 17 -7.65 5.08 -11.51
C ALA A 17 -8.53 6.36 -11.49
N GLY A 18 -9.22 6.71 -12.58
CA GLY A 18 -9.91 8.00 -12.75
C GLY A 18 -11.44 8.00 -12.74
N ALA A 19 -12.14 6.89 -12.46
CA ALA A 19 -13.60 6.83 -12.52
C ALA A 19 -14.29 6.57 -11.17
N GLY A 20 -14.05 7.41 -10.17
CA GLY A 20 -14.79 7.43 -8.89
C GLY A 20 -16.07 8.24 -8.99
N GLY A 21 -17.22 7.56 -9.12
CA GLY A 21 -18.53 8.19 -9.16
C GLY A 21 -19.00 8.68 -7.80
N VAL A 22 -19.48 9.91 -7.77
CA VAL A 22 -20.11 10.56 -6.62
C VAL A 22 -21.37 9.81 -6.18
N VAL A 23 -21.41 9.23 -4.99
CA VAL A 23 -22.63 8.71 -4.36
C VAL A 23 -23.04 9.63 -3.22
N ALA A 24 -24.20 10.25 -3.39
CA ALA A 24 -24.85 11.15 -2.46
C ALA A 24 -25.34 10.41 -1.20
N LEU A 25 -24.97 10.91 -0.02
CA LEU A 25 -25.48 10.50 1.28
C LEU A 25 -26.92 11.03 1.49
N ALA A 26 -27.89 10.13 1.62
CA ALA A 26 -29.20 10.43 2.17
C ALA A 26 -29.34 9.80 3.55
N GLY A 27 -29.39 10.65 4.58
CA GLY A 27 -29.62 10.23 5.94
C GLY A 27 -31.07 9.85 6.22
N CYS A 28 -31.29 8.92 7.17
CA CYS A 28 -32.56 8.79 7.90
C CYS A 28 -32.31 8.43 9.35
N SER A 29 -32.84 9.30 10.20
CA SER A 29 -32.89 9.21 11.65
C SER A 29 -34.15 8.48 12.14
N GLY A 30 -34.11 7.93 13.33
CA GLY A 30 -35.24 7.65 14.22
C GLY A 30 -35.41 6.15 14.50
N GLY A 31 -35.52 5.71 15.71
CA GLY A 31 -36.14 6.09 16.91
C GLY A 31 -36.45 4.85 17.74
N GLY A 32 -36.33 4.98 19.03
CA GLY A 32 -36.30 4.04 20.11
C GLY A 32 -37.51 3.10 20.34
N GLY A 33 -37.35 2.21 21.31
CA GLY A 33 -38.43 1.42 21.89
C GLY A 33 -37.96 0.36 22.89
N ASP A 34 -38.20 0.65 24.14
CA ASP A 34 -38.08 -0.17 25.35
C ASP A 34 -38.84 -1.52 25.33
N GLY A 35 -38.40 -2.42 26.26
CA GLY A 35 -39.28 -3.45 26.85
C GLY A 35 -38.59 -4.79 27.07
N SER A 36 -37.99 -5.03 28.19
CA SER A 36 -38.45 -5.73 29.43
C SER A 36 -38.79 -7.22 29.33
N ASP A 37 -38.05 -7.94 30.20
CA ASP A 37 -38.46 -9.00 31.13
C ASP A 37 -38.74 -10.44 30.68
N GLY A 38 -38.13 -11.34 31.49
CA GLY A 38 -38.75 -12.56 31.97
C GLY A 38 -37.97 -13.85 31.71
N SER A 39 -37.11 -14.23 32.63
CA SER A 39 -37.29 -15.23 33.73
C SER A 39 -37.46 -16.69 33.35
N ASP A 40 -36.58 -17.47 33.97
CA ASP A 40 -36.73 -18.75 34.65
C ASP A 40 -36.88 -20.08 33.88
N GLY A 41 -35.98 -20.97 34.24
CA GLY A 41 -36.35 -22.24 34.88
C GLY A 41 -35.60 -23.46 34.35
N SER A 42 -34.61 -23.90 35.09
CA SER A 42 -34.48 -25.13 35.86
C SER A 42 -34.47 -26.49 35.16
N ASP A 43 -33.41 -27.21 35.52
CA ASP A 43 -33.33 -28.59 36.05
C ASP A 43 -33.44 -29.82 35.15
N GLY A 44 -32.45 -30.71 35.40
CA GLY A 44 -32.64 -32.15 35.46
C GLY A 44 -31.68 -32.99 34.65
N SER A 45 -30.55 -33.34 35.19
CA SER A 45 -30.18 -34.62 35.84
C SER A 45 -30.11 -35.88 34.97
N ASP A 46 -28.92 -36.48 35.03
CA ASP A 46 -28.60 -37.91 35.21
C ASP A 46 -28.75 -38.90 34.03
N GLY A 47 -27.68 -39.66 33.86
CA GLY A 47 -27.75 -41.01 33.32
C GLY A 47 -26.48 -41.54 32.69
N SER A 48 -25.70 -42.17 33.51
CA SER A 48 -24.53 -43.03 33.33
C SER A 48 -24.65 -44.16 32.30
N ASP A 49 -23.45 -44.66 32.01
CA ASP A 49 -22.99 -46.01 31.64
C ASP A 49 -22.80 -46.31 30.18
N GLY A 50 -21.56 -46.44 29.77
CA GLY A 50 -20.77 -47.67 29.79
C GLY A 50 -20.79 -48.42 28.48
N SER A 51 -19.70 -48.48 27.77
CA SER A 51 -19.09 -49.74 27.35
C SER A 51 -18.03 -49.57 26.24
N ASP A 52 -16.89 -50.13 26.53
CA ASP A 52 -15.81 -50.55 25.65
C ASP A 52 -16.18 -50.91 24.23
N GLY A 53 -15.38 -50.37 23.32
CA GLY A 53 -15.27 -50.81 21.94
C GLY A 53 -13.93 -50.35 21.37
N SER A 54 -12.86 -51.09 21.68
CA SER A 54 -11.63 -51.04 20.91
C SER A 54 -11.97 -51.43 19.48
N ASP A 55 -11.92 -50.48 18.59
CA ASP A 55 -11.67 -50.78 17.18
C ASP A 55 -10.56 -49.87 16.69
N GLY A 56 -9.48 -50.49 16.24
CA GLY A 56 -8.36 -49.86 15.61
C GLY A 56 -8.80 -49.19 14.32
N GLY A 57 -9.22 -47.94 14.43
CA GLY A 57 -9.32 -47.06 13.30
C GLY A 57 -7.92 -46.56 12.98
N THR A 58 -7.37 -47.04 11.88
CA THR A 58 -6.33 -46.35 11.11
C THR A 58 -6.74 -44.89 11.06
N SER A 59 -6.02 -44.05 11.79
CA SER A 59 -6.00 -42.61 11.52
C SER A 59 -5.54 -42.50 10.08
N GLY A 60 -6.49 -42.33 9.17
CA GLY A 60 -6.17 -41.68 7.93
C GLY A 60 -5.66 -40.31 8.33
N GLU A 61 -4.40 -40.06 8.10
CA GLU A 61 -3.91 -38.72 7.92
C GLU A 61 -4.78 -38.18 6.79
N THR A 62 -5.78 -37.39 7.13
CA THR A 62 -6.23 -36.37 6.21
C THR A 62 -5.00 -35.50 6.07
N ASP A 63 -4.38 -35.49 4.89
CA ASP A 63 -3.45 -34.47 4.50
C ASP A 63 -4.26 -33.17 4.58
N ASP A 64 -4.33 -32.54 5.78
CA ASP A 64 -4.86 -31.20 5.92
C ASP A 64 -3.89 -30.30 5.20
N VAL A 65 -4.36 -29.69 4.10
CA VAL A 65 -3.59 -28.69 3.37
C VAL A 65 -3.20 -27.61 4.37
N PRO A 66 -1.93 -27.25 4.51
CA PRO A 66 -1.53 -26.17 5.41
C PRO A 66 -2.17 -24.86 4.98
N SER A 67 -2.52 -24.01 5.93
CA SER A 67 -3.03 -22.66 5.64
C SER A 67 -2.01 -21.59 6.05
N ALA A 68 -2.04 -20.45 5.34
CA ALA A 68 -1.26 -19.28 5.69
C ALA A 68 -2.12 -18.02 5.57
N GLN A 69 -2.07 -17.16 6.58
CA GLN A 69 -2.79 -15.90 6.62
C GLN A 69 -1.97 -14.79 5.97
N PHE A 70 -2.51 -14.17 4.93
CA PHE A 70 -1.92 -13.06 4.21
C PHE A 70 -2.55 -11.73 4.67
N ILE A 71 -1.77 -10.83 5.25
CA ILE A 71 -2.23 -9.51 5.69
C ILE A 71 -1.98 -8.49 4.57
N LEU A 72 -3.06 -7.87 4.11
CA LEU A 72 -3.05 -6.88 3.03
C LEU A 72 -2.97 -5.46 3.58
N ASN A 73 -2.04 -4.68 3.05
CA ASN A 73 -1.83 -3.29 3.44
C ASN A 73 -2.87 -2.36 2.77
N PRO A 74 -3.54 -1.47 3.51
CA PRO A 74 -4.59 -0.61 2.98
C PRO A 74 -4.02 0.64 2.27
N ALA A 75 -3.25 0.46 1.19
CA ALA A 75 -2.59 1.57 0.50
C ALA A 75 -3.56 2.56 -0.16
N GLU A 76 -4.74 2.09 -0.60
CA GLU A 76 -5.78 2.89 -1.23
C GLU A 76 -7.15 2.52 -0.67
N ALA A 77 -7.98 3.55 -0.38
CA ALA A 77 -9.24 3.34 0.35
C ALA A 77 -10.34 2.67 -0.49
N ASP A 78 -10.39 2.97 -1.78
CA ASP A 78 -11.50 2.59 -2.67
C ASP A 78 -11.22 1.31 -3.48
N VAL A 79 -10.11 0.63 -3.22
CA VAL A 79 -9.70 -0.56 -3.97
C VAL A 79 -10.13 -1.83 -3.25
N GLU A 80 -10.73 -2.76 -4.00
CA GLU A 80 -11.02 -4.12 -3.55
C GLU A 80 -9.72 -4.95 -3.55
N ILE A 81 -8.82 -4.65 -2.61
CA ILE A 81 -7.44 -5.17 -2.58
C ILE A 81 -7.39 -6.71 -2.54
N GLU A 82 -8.33 -7.36 -1.88
CA GLU A 82 -8.43 -8.82 -1.86
C GLU A 82 -8.68 -9.38 -3.26
N GLN A 83 -9.50 -8.69 -4.07
CA GLN A 83 -9.72 -9.08 -5.46
C GLN A 83 -8.50 -8.81 -6.33
N GLN A 84 -7.78 -7.71 -6.08
CA GLN A 84 -6.53 -7.43 -6.80
C GLN A 84 -5.48 -8.53 -6.59
N TYR A 85 -5.39 -9.05 -5.35
CA TYR A 85 -4.41 -10.08 -4.98
C TYR A 85 -4.84 -11.50 -5.35
N GLN A 86 -6.07 -11.71 -5.82
CA GLN A 86 -6.58 -13.05 -6.14
C GLN A 86 -5.64 -13.86 -7.05
N PRO A 87 -5.08 -13.33 -8.15
CA PRO A 87 -4.13 -14.10 -8.97
C PRO A 87 -2.89 -14.56 -8.20
N MET A 88 -2.37 -13.72 -7.30
CA MET A 88 -1.24 -14.08 -6.43
C MET A 88 -1.59 -15.23 -5.49
N PHE A 89 -2.79 -15.22 -4.90
CA PHE A 89 -3.25 -16.30 -4.02
C PHE A 89 -3.43 -17.61 -4.80
N GLU A 90 -4.14 -17.57 -5.94
CA GLU A 90 -4.33 -18.73 -6.81
C GLU A 90 -2.99 -19.31 -7.29
N TYR A 91 -2.02 -18.46 -7.61
CA TYR A 91 -0.67 -18.88 -7.95
C TYR A 91 0.02 -19.62 -6.79
N LEU A 92 0.05 -19.03 -5.60
CA LEU A 92 0.66 -19.64 -4.41
C LEU A 92 -0.01 -20.98 -4.06
N GLU A 93 -1.33 -21.04 -4.08
CA GLU A 93 -2.10 -22.25 -3.81
C GLU A 93 -1.80 -23.38 -4.84
N SER A 94 -1.55 -22.99 -6.09
CA SER A 94 -1.25 -23.95 -7.15
C SER A 94 0.19 -24.49 -7.10
N GLU A 95 1.15 -23.65 -6.70
CA GLU A 95 2.58 -24.01 -6.68
C GLU A 95 2.99 -24.72 -5.40
N VAL A 96 2.33 -24.44 -4.26
CA VAL A 96 2.81 -24.85 -2.94
C VAL A 96 1.85 -25.79 -2.19
N GLU A 97 0.68 -26.12 -2.75
CA GLU A 97 -0.36 -26.89 -2.04
C GLU A 97 -0.69 -26.32 -0.65
N VAL A 98 -0.91 -25.01 -0.56
CA VAL A 98 -1.29 -24.24 0.64
C VAL A 98 -2.68 -23.63 0.43
N GLU A 99 -3.45 -23.38 1.48
CA GLU A 99 -4.65 -22.55 1.45
C GLU A 99 -4.29 -21.14 1.94
N ILE A 100 -4.53 -20.12 1.12
CA ILE A 100 -4.26 -18.72 1.48
C ILE A 100 -5.54 -18.07 1.97
N GLU A 101 -5.56 -17.71 3.24
CA GLU A 101 -6.58 -16.82 3.81
C GLU A 101 -6.05 -15.38 3.79
N SER A 102 -6.89 -14.38 3.51
CA SER A 102 -6.45 -12.99 3.49
C SER A 102 -7.32 -12.10 4.36
N ASP A 103 -6.68 -11.11 5.01
CA ASP A 103 -7.34 -10.05 5.75
C ASP A 103 -6.75 -8.70 5.37
N ARG A 104 -7.61 -7.72 5.12
CA ARG A 104 -7.21 -6.33 4.93
C ARG A 104 -7.04 -5.65 6.28
N ALA A 105 -5.83 -5.16 6.56
CA ALA A 105 -5.57 -4.35 7.76
C ALA A 105 -6.30 -3.00 7.69
N ALA A 106 -6.60 -2.42 8.85
CA ALA A 106 -7.27 -1.13 8.95
C ALA A 106 -6.33 0.06 8.70
N SER A 107 -5.02 -0.12 8.89
CA SER A 107 -3.98 0.90 8.72
C SER A 107 -2.61 0.23 8.52
N TYR A 108 -1.61 1.01 8.15
CA TYR A 108 -0.21 0.54 8.04
C TYR A 108 0.31 -0.01 9.38
N THR A 109 -0.01 0.67 10.47
CA THR A 109 0.32 0.18 11.82
C THR A 109 -0.39 -1.13 12.13
N ALA A 110 -1.68 -1.27 11.74
CA ALA A 110 -2.43 -2.49 11.97
C ALA A 110 -1.83 -3.70 11.24
N THR A 111 -1.25 -3.51 10.05
CA THR A 111 -0.53 -4.56 9.33
C THR A 111 0.64 -5.08 10.17
N LEU A 112 1.48 -4.18 10.68
CA LEU A 112 2.61 -4.57 11.53
C LEU A 112 2.15 -5.21 12.83
N GLN A 113 1.10 -4.69 13.46
CA GLN A 113 0.54 -5.26 14.69
C GLN A 113 -0.03 -6.67 14.48
N ALA A 114 -0.66 -6.95 13.33
CA ALA A 114 -1.12 -8.28 12.99
C ALA A 114 0.05 -9.28 12.93
N MET A 115 1.17 -8.89 12.32
CA MET A 115 2.39 -9.71 12.28
C MET A 115 3.00 -9.92 13.67
N ARG A 116 3.09 -8.86 14.50
CA ARG A 116 3.57 -8.95 15.90
C ARG A 116 2.72 -9.85 16.78
N ASN A 117 1.42 -9.84 16.56
CA ASN A 117 0.46 -10.65 17.32
C ASN A 117 0.26 -12.06 16.75
N GLU A 118 1.08 -12.47 15.80
CA GLU A 118 1.02 -13.79 15.16
C GLU A 118 -0.34 -14.08 14.48
N GLN A 119 -0.98 -13.01 13.98
CA GLN A 119 -2.26 -13.08 13.26
C GLN A 119 -2.06 -13.21 11.74
N GLY A 120 -0.83 -13.11 11.26
CA GLY A 120 -0.45 -13.29 9.87
C GLY A 120 0.88 -14.00 9.74
N GLU A 121 1.03 -14.75 8.68
CA GLU A 121 2.26 -15.42 8.27
C GLU A 121 2.97 -14.64 7.18
N ILE A 122 2.21 -14.04 6.27
CA ILE A 122 2.69 -13.28 5.11
C ILE A 122 2.07 -11.89 5.18
N ALA A 123 2.78 -10.87 4.75
CA ALA A 123 2.24 -9.53 4.66
C ALA A 123 2.70 -8.78 3.41
N ASP A 124 1.77 -8.07 2.79
CA ASP A 124 2.04 -6.84 2.06
C ASP A 124 2.27 -5.74 3.08
N ILE A 125 3.44 -5.18 3.16
CA ILE A 125 3.79 -4.25 4.23
C ILE A 125 4.47 -2.99 3.69
N SER A 126 4.27 -1.85 4.35
CA SER A 126 4.89 -0.60 3.92
C SER A 126 6.40 -0.59 4.20
N PRO A 127 7.19 0.18 3.44
CA PRO A 127 8.63 0.33 3.66
C PRO A 127 8.98 0.84 5.07
N SER A 128 8.17 1.74 5.65
CA SER A 128 8.36 2.24 7.01
C SER A 128 8.07 1.17 8.05
N ALA A 129 6.99 0.39 7.88
CA ALA A 129 6.62 -0.67 8.80
C ALA A 129 7.62 -1.84 8.78
N VAL A 130 8.30 -2.09 7.66
CA VAL A 130 9.34 -3.13 7.61
C VAL A 130 10.55 -2.76 8.48
N ILE A 131 10.91 -1.48 8.53
CA ILE A 131 11.97 -0.99 9.42
C ILE A 131 11.56 -1.15 10.89
N ALA A 132 10.34 -0.76 11.23
CA ALA A 132 9.82 -0.92 12.60
C ALA A 132 9.63 -2.38 13.03
N GLY A 133 9.51 -3.28 12.08
CA GLY A 133 9.31 -4.71 12.29
C GLY A 133 10.53 -5.57 11.99
N GLU A 134 11.75 -5.00 11.89
CA GLU A 134 12.96 -5.74 11.49
C GLU A 134 13.31 -6.93 12.40
N ASP A 135 12.84 -6.92 13.65
CA ASP A 135 13.04 -8.00 14.62
C ASP A 135 12.05 -9.16 14.48
N ILE A 136 10.96 -8.97 13.73
CA ILE A 136 9.89 -9.96 13.58
C ILE A 136 9.57 -10.33 12.14
N LEU A 137 10.16 -9.66 11.15
CA LEU A 137 9.90 -9.84 9.73
C LEU A 137 11.14 -10.31 8.98
N ASP A 138 10.94 -11.27 8.08
CA ASP A 138 11.88 -11.63 7.04
C ASP A 138 11.37 -11.01 5.72
N VAL A 139 12.16 -10.13 5.09
CA VAL A 139 11.84 -9.59 3.78
C VAL A 139 12.05 -10.67 2.74
N VAL A 140 10.97 -11.09 2.07
CA VAL A 140 11.04 -12.06 0.97
C VAL A 140 11.54 -11.38 -0.29
N GLY A 141 10.93 -10.25 -0.64
CA GLY A 141 11.36 -9.52 -1.82
C GLY A 141 10.64 -8.19 -1.99
N VAL A 142 11.20 -7.37 -2.87
CA VAL A 142 10.68 -6.06 -3.25
C VAL A 142 9.75 -6.24 -4.44
N ARG A 143 8.54 -5.70 -4.36
CA ARG A 143 7.60 -5.72 -5.49
C ARG A 143 8.13 -4.88 -6.66
N VAL A 144 7.89 -5.34 -7.86
CA VAL A 144 8.36 -4.73 -9.10
C VAL A 144 7.15 -4.36 -9.96
N ALA A 145 7.03 -3.10 -10.33
CA ALA A 145 6.02 -2.64 -11.26
C ALA A 145 6.69 -2.38 -12.62
N TYR A 146 6.32 -3.18 -13.64
CA TYR A 146 6.84 -3.06 -15.00
C TYR A 146 8.37 -2.96 -15.09
N GLY A 147 9.07 -3.75 -14.27
CA GLY A 147 10.54 -3.79 -14.24
C GLY A 147 11.19 -2.81 -13.27
N ALA A 148 10.43 -1.95 -12.59
CA ALA A 148 10.94 -0.98 -11.62
C ALA A 148 10.68 -1.43 -10.17
N ALA A 149 11.75 -1.73 -9.42
CA ALA A 149 11.71 -2.01 -7.98
C ALA A 149 11.78 -0.73 -7.13
N ARG A 150 11.81 0.43 -7.76
CA ARG A 150 11.87 1.76 -7.14
C ARG A 150 10.70 2.60 -7.62
N TYR A 151 10.28 3.54 -6.78
CA TYR A 151 9.30 4.57 -7.11
C TYR A 151 9.73 5.91 -6.53
N PHE A 152 8.94 6.96 -6.70
CA PHE A 152 9.33 8.31 -6.32
C PHE A 152 8.20 9.01 -5.58
N SER A 153 8.57 9.92 -4.70
CA SER A 153 7.70 10.95 -4.18
C SER A 153 7.72 12.17 -5.10
N THR A 154 6.57 12.82 -5.22
CA THR A 154 6.44 14.08 -5.94
C THR A 154 5.77 15.12 -5.06
N THR A 155 6.22 16.36 -5.17
CA THR A 155 5.49 17.53 -4.70
C THR A 155 5.00 18.29 -5.91
N THR A 156 3.70 18.51 -5.98
CA THR A 156 3.03 19.18 -7.10
C THR A 156 2.21 20.36 -6.63
N THR A 157 1.93 21.28 -7.55
CA THR A 157 1.03 22.43 -7.37
C THR A 157 0.18 22.61 -8.63
N THR A 158 -0.73 23.59 -8.62
CA THR A 158 -1.44 24.01 -9.83
C THR A 158 -0.63 25.06 -10.58
N PRO A 159 -0.68 25.11 -11.94
CA PRO A 159 0.12 26.07 -12.74
C PRO A 159 -0.10 27.54 -12.40
N ASP A 160 -1.30 27.88 -11.88
CA ASP A 160 -1.67 29.27 -11.53
C ASP A 160 -1.46 29.60 -10.06
N SER A 161 -0.90 28.70 -9.24
CA SER A 161 -0.70 28.91 -7.79
C SER A 161 0.28 30.03 -7.45
N GLY A 162 1.26 30.26 -8.33
CA GLY A 162 2.38 31.18 -8.07
C GLY A 162 3.50 30.56 -7.25
N ILE A 163 3.42 29.28 -6.89
CA ILE A 163 4.47 28.51 -6.23
C ILE A 163 5.44 27.97 -7.28
N GLU A 164 6.71 28.28 -7.16
CA GLU A 164 7.76 27.88 -8.12
C GLU A 164 8.77 26.90 -7.48
N SER A 165 8.82 26.83 -6.14
CA SER A 165 9.77 25.98 -5.41
C SER A 165 9.19 25.52 -4.07
N LEU A 166 9.81 24.52 -3.43
CA LEU A 166 9.42 24.06 -2.09
C LEU A 166 9.52 25.17 -1.04
N SER A 167 10.46 26.10 -1.16
CA SER A 167 10.60 27.21 -0.20
C SER A 167 9.47 28.25 -0.28
N ASP A 168 8.73 28.30 -1.38
CA ASP A 168 7.57 29.20 -1.52
C ASP A 168 6.34 28.69 -0.75
N LEU A 169 6.43 27.49 -0.19
CA LEU A 169 5.38 26.89 0.65
C LEU A 169 5.40 27.37 2.11
N GLU A 170 6.29 28.32 2.47
CA GLU A 170 6.28 28.97 3.79
C GLU A 170 4.97 29.74 4.01
N GLY A 171 4.20 29.35 5.03
CA GLY A 171 2.90 29.92 5.39
C GLY A 171 1.72 29.34 4.61
N GLU A 172 1.94 28.36 3.76
CA GLU A 172 0.91 27.80 2.91
C GLU A 172 0.38 26.45 3.45
N LEU A 173 -0.78 26.03 2.96
CA LEU A 173 -1.37 24.73 3.25
C LEU A 173 -0.92 23.70 2.22
N ILE A 174 -0.35 22.60 2.71
CA ILE A 174 0.08 21.44 1.93
C ILE A 174 -0.84 20.26 2.28
N TYR A 175 -1.41 19.64 1.27
CA TYR A 175 -2.11 18.37 1.47
C TYR A 175 -1.15 17.21 1.23
N MET A 176 -0.92 16.41 2.25
CA MET A 176 0.06 15.33 2.25
C MET A 176 -0.64 13.96 2.17
N GLY A 177 0.11 12.91 1.85
CA GLY A 177 -0.36 11.54 1.96
C GLY A 177 -0.70 11.16 3.40
N ASP A 178 -1.04 9.88 3.63
CA ASP A 178 -1.20 9.35 5.00
C ASP A 178 0.07 9.61 5.83
N ILE A 179 -0.09 9.86 7.13
CA ILE A 179 1.03 10.26 8.02
C ILE A 179 2.19 9.27 8.05
N LEU A 180 1.91 7.99 7.75
CA LEU A 180 2.90 6.91 7.66
C LEU A 180 3.36 6.62 6.22
N SER A 181 2.81 7.34 5.25
CA SER A 181 3.20 7.17 3.86
C SER A 181 4.61 7.66 3.61
N VAL A 182 5.49 6.77 3.16
CA VAL A 182 6.86 7.13 2.83
C VAL A 182 6.90 8.18 1.73
N SER A 183 6.18 7.98 0.62
CA SER A 183 6.21 8.89 -0.52
C SER A 183 5.24 10.07 -0.40
N GLY A 184 4.17 9.93 0.40
CA GLY A 184 3.19 11.00 0.57
C GLY A 184 3.53 11.97 1.69
N THR A 185 4.35 11.55 2.68
CA THR A 185 4.57 12.33 3.89
C THR A 185 6.01 12.32 4.36
N LEU A 186 6.61 11.15 4.65
CA LEU A 186 7.91 11.11 5.34
C LEU A 186 9.04 11.66 4.46
N VAL A 187 9.15 11.20 3.21
CA VAL A 187 10.14 11.74 2.25
C VAL A 187 9.84 13.21 1.92
N PRO A 188 8.62 13.63 1.59
CA PRO A 188 8.29 15.05 1.42
C PRO A 188 8.68 15.94 2.59
N LEU A 189 8.46 15.53 3.84
CA LEU A 189 8.89 16.29 5.01
C LEU A 189 10.40 16.51 5.03
N THR A 190 11.21 15.48 4.70
CA THR A 190 12.66 15.67 4.58
C THR A 190 13.04 16.59 3.43
N MET A 191 12.30 16.55 2.31
CA MET A 191 12.52 17.45 1.16
C MET A 191 12.20 18.89 1.53
N LEU A 192 11.10 19.15 2.24
CA LEU A 192 10.72 20.49 2.77
C LEU A 192 11.75 21.00 3.77
N GLN A 193 12.21 20.14 4.70
CA GLN A 193 13.25 20.50 5.66
C GLN A 193 14.57 20.85 4.96
N ASN A 194 14.96 20.08 3.93
CA ASN A 194 16.15 20.33 3.13
C ASN A 194 16.03 21.61 2.27
N ALA A 195 14.80 22.01 1.92
CA ALA A 195 14.52 23.29 1.26
C ALA A 195 14.55 24.49 2.22
N GLY A 196 14.69 24.24 3.53
CA GLY A 196 14.88 25.25 4.56
C GLY A 196 13.64 25.56 5.39
N LEU A 197 12.55 24.82 5.21
CA LEU A 197 11.33 24.97 6.00
C LEU A 197 11.47 24.26 7.36
N ASP A 198 10.96 24.87 8.41
CA ASP A 198 10.88 24.26 9.75
C ASP A 198 9.63 23.39 9.84
N ILE A 199 9.84 22.09 9.78
CA ILE A 199 8.77 21.08 9.83
C ILE A 199 8.16 20.88 11.23
N GLY A 200 8.69 21.54 12.27
CA GLY A 200 8.19 21.45 13.64
C GLY A 200 8.14 20.03 14.16
N ASN A 201 6.94 19.58 14.51
CA ASN A 201 6.67 18.22 14.97
C ASN A 201 5.89 17.37 13.93
N ALA A 202 5.81 17.80 12.68
CA ALA A 202 5.14 17.02 11.64
C ALA A 202 5.85 15.68 11.42
N PRO A 203 5.12 14.59 11.15
CA PRO A 203 3.67 14.50 10.97
C PRO A 203 2.86 14.27 12.25
N ASP A 204 3.47 14.02 13.41
CA ASP A 204 2.79 13.77 14.70
C ASP A 204 2.16 15.05 15.32
N GLY A 205 2.56 16.21 14.87
CA GLY A 205 2.08 17.51 15.30
C GLY A 205 2.19 18.57 14.22
N ASP A 206 2.07 19.84 14.62
CA ASP A 206 2.08 20.96 13.69
C ASP A 206 3.49 21.24 13.15
N ALA A 207 3.59 21.54 11.87
CA ALA A 207 4.77 22.19 11.30
C ALA A 207 4.83 23.65 11.74
N ASN A 208 6.05 24.24 11.76
CA ASN A 208 6.21 25.63 12.16
C ASN A 208 6.06 26.60 10.98
N ASP A 209 6.49 26.19 9.79
CA ASP A 209 6.54 27.09 8.63
C ASP A 209 5.43 26.84 7.59
N PHE A 210 4.59 25.82 7.76
CA PHE A 210 3.45 25.54 6.87
C PHE A 210 2.33 24.84 7.63
N ASP A 211 1.13 24.82 7.05
CA ASP A 211 0.03 23.99 7.53
C ASP A 211 -0.01 22.66 6.73
N ALA A 212 -0.29 21.55 7.40
CA ALA A 212 -0.40 20.24 6.75
C ALA A 212 -1.74 19.57 7.05
N GLU A 213 -2.40 19.05 6.01
CA GLU A 213 -3.52 18.12 6.11
C GLU A 213 -3.11 16.77 5.51
N TYR A 214 -3.58 15.66 6.09
CA TYR A 214 -3.16 14.32 5.71
C TYR A 214 -4.33 13.48 5.22
N SER A 215 -4.10 12.69 4.15
CA SER A 215 -5.10 11.76 3.59
C SER A 215 -4.41 10.71 2.70
N ASP A 216 -5.17 9.95 1.91
CA ASP A 216 -4.61 9.13 0.84
C ASP A 216 -4.08 9.99 -0.32
N HIS A 217 -3.27 9.39 -1.20
CA HIS A 217 -2.63 10.10 -2.30
C HIS A 217 -3.59 10.74 -3.29
N THR A 218 -4.70 10.06 -3.59
CA THR A 218 -5.72 10.55 -4.52
C THR A 218 -6.41 11.77 -3.93
N THR A 219 -6.86 11.66 -2.68
CA THR A 219 -7.49 12.77 -1.96
C THR A 219 -6.55 13.97 -1.83
N ALA A 220 -5.27 13.76 -1.50
CA ALA A 220 -4.30 14.85 -1.39
C ALA A 220 -4.18 15.64 -2.70
N ARG A 221 -4.01 14.96 -3.83
CA ARG A 221 -3.98 15.58 -5.15
C ARG A 221 -5.28 16.32 -5.48
N GLU A 222 -6.44 15.67 -5.24
CA GLU A 222 -7.74 16.24 -5.58
C GLU A 222 -8.08 17.48 -4.73
N GLN A 223 -7.73 17.48 -3.44
CA GLN A 223 -7.94 18.64 -2.58
C GLN A 223 -7.14 19.84 -3.06
N MET A 224 -5.88 19.64 -3.48
CA MET A 224 -5.07 20.71 -4.08
C MET A 224 -5.72 21.28 -5.35
N VAL A 225 -6.29 20.42 -6.20
CA VAL A 225 -6.94 20.88 -7.44
C VAL A 225 -8.27 21.59 -7.17
N GLN A 226 -8.99 21.22 -6.12
CA GLN A 226 -10.36 21.68 -5.86
C GLN A 226 -10.43 22.87 -4.89
N ARG A 227 -9.42 23.09 -4.07
CA ARG A 227 -9.40 24.12 -3.01
C ARG A 227 -8.38 25.19 -3.32
N ASP A 228 -8.81 26.45 -3.35
CA ASP A 228 -7.96 27.62 -3.60
C ASP A 228 -6.97 27.90 -2.45
N ASP A 229 -7.19 27.33 -1.26
CA ASP A 229 -6.33 27.49 -0.08
C ASP A 229 -5.28 26.38 0.07
N VAL A 230 -5.31 25.33 -0.77
CA VAL A 230 -4.31 24.27 -0.78
C VAL A 230 -3.30 24.55 -1.89
N MET A 231 -2.07 24.88 -1.52
CA MET A 231 -1.07 25.35 -2.47
C MET A 231 -0.20 24.25 -3.05
N ALA A 232 -0.10 23.11 -2.39
CA ALA A 232 0.64 21.94 -2.90
C ALA A 232 0.04 20.63 -2.40
N ALA A 233 0.34 19.54 -3.14
CA ALA A 233 0.11 18.18 -2.69
C ALA A 233 1.39 17.37 -2.77
N THR A 234 1.57 16.46 -1.80
CA THR A 234 2.67 15.50 -1.79
C THR A 234 2.12 14.07 -1.93
N THR A 235 2.60 13.36 -2.93
CA THR A 235 2.08 12.03 -3.29
C THR A 235 3.19 11.10 -3.75
N GLY A 236 2.90 9.80 -3.84
CA GLY A 236 3.68 8.93 -4.70
C GLY A 236 3.47 9.32 -6.18
N ALA A 237 4.49 9.17 -6.98
CA ALA A 237 4.44 9.54 -8.41
C ALA A 237 3.33 8.81 -9.17
N PHE A 238 2.96 7.60 -8.76
CA PHE A 238 1.84 6.85 -9.34
C PHE A 238 0.51 7.62 -9.32
N SER A 239 0.31 8.51 -8.34
CA SER A 239 -0.91 9.31 -8.22
C SER A 239 -0.87 10.62 -9.02
N SER A 240 0.29 11.27 -9.13
CA SER A 240 0.41 12.61 -9.72
C SER A 240 1.01 12.64 -11.13
N ALA A 241 1.92 11.71 -11.46
CA ALA A 241 2.61 11.72 -12.76
C ALA A 241 1.68 11.74 -13.98
N PRO A 242 0.52 11.06 -13.99
CA PRO A 242 -0.41 11.13 -15.10
C PRO A 242 -0.93 12.54 -15.42
N TYR A 243 -0.83 13.46 -14.47
CA TYR A 243 -1.32 14.84 -14.58
C TYR A 243 -0.20 15.87 -14.75
N VAL A 244 1.06 15.44 -14.74
CA VAL A 244 2.24 16.31 -14.88
C VAL A 244 2.86 16.10 -16.27
N PRO A 245 3.10 17.17 -17.06
CA PRO A 245 3.80 17.07 -18.34
C PRO A 245 5.13 16.32 -18.21
N GLN A 246 5.39 15.36 -19.10
CA GLN A 246 6.58 14.50 -19.09
C GLN A 246 7.89 15.31 -19.09
N GLU A 247 7.91 16.43 -19.81
CA GLU A 247 9.08 17.30 -19.91
C GLU A 247 9.53 17.87 -18.56
N GLN A 248 8.61 18.04 -17.60
CA GLN A 248 8.97 18.53 -16.26
C GLN A 248 9.79 17.49 -15.48
N PHE A 249 9.52 16.21 -15.68
CA PHE A 249 10.33 15.13 -15.10
C PHE A 249 11.72 15.05 -15.76
N GLU A 250 11.79 15.22 -17.09
CA GLU A 250 13.07 15.25 -17.82
C GLU A 250 14.00 16.37 -17.32
N GLU A 251 13.42 17.53 -16.97
CA GLU A 251 14.18 18.68 -16.47
C GLU A 251 14.60 18.51 -15.00
N MET A 252 13.84 17.74 -14.20
CA MET A 252 13.99 17.70 -12.74
C MET A 252 14.76 16.47 -12.24
N SER A 253 14.56 15.29 -12.81
CA SER A 253 15.15 14.04 -12.31
C SER A 253 15.48 13.03 -13.41
N GLN A 254 16.77 12.85 -13.67
CA GLN A 254 17.22 11.82 -14.60
C GLN A 254 16.92 10.40 -14.09
N ASP A 255 17.00 10.18 -12.77
CA ASP A 255 16.66 8.89 -12.16
C ASP A 255 15.18 8.55 -12.38
N PHE A 256 14.28 9.54 -12.30
CA PHE A 256 12.87 9.32 -12.62
C PHE A 256 12.70 8.86 -14.09
N VAL A 257 13.39 9.50 -15.02
CA VAL A 257 13.34 9.12 -16.44
C VAL A 257 13.86 7.70 -16.67
N ASP A 258 14.95 7.33 -15.99
CA ASP A 258 15.67 6.09 -16.28
C ASP A 258 15.01 4.86 -15.62
N ILE A 259 14.41 5.01 -14.42
CA ILE A 259 13.96 3.87 -13.62
C ILE A 259 12.53 3.93 -13.08
N SER A 260 11.76 5.02 -13.34
CA SER A 260 10.37 5.08 -12.90
C SER A 260 9.44 4.33 -13.84
N ALA A 261 8.56 3.50 -13.29
CA ALA A 261 7.47 2.88 -14.04
C ALA A 261 6.44 3.91 -14.53
N GLU A 262 6.36 5.05 -13.87
CA GLU A 262 5.38 6.11 -14.10
C GLU A 262 5.80 7.09 -15.22
N TYR A 263 7.07 7.08 -15.64
CA TYR A 263 7.60 8.06 -16.61
C TYR A 263 6.89 8.01 -17.97
N GLU A 264 6.68 6.83 -18.55
CA GLU A 264 6.02 6.72 -19.86
C GLU A 264 4.54 7.13 -19.84
N GLY A 265 3.90 7.08 -18.66
CA GLY A 265 2.51 7.50 -18.43
C GLY A 265 2.35 8.95 -17.96
N ALA A 266 3.47 9.67 -17.81
CA ALA A 266 3.42 11.06 -17.36
C ALA A 266 2.67 11.94 -18.36
N GLY A 267 1.67 12.68 -17.85
CA GLY A 267 0.82 13.57 -18.66
C GLY A 267 -0.35 12.90 -19.41
N ASP A 268 -0.48 11.58 -19.38
CA ASP A 268 -1.51 10.85 -20.15
C ASP A 268 -2.95 11.22 -19.75
N GLU A 269 -3.17 11.69 -18.51
CA GLU A 269 -4.50 12.08 -18.01
C GLU A 269 -4.80 13.60 -18.13
N ILE A 270 -3.90 14.41 -18.62
CA ILE A 270 -4.11 15.86 -18.73
C ILE A 270 -5.28 16.18 -19.67
N GLU A 271 -5.32 15.57 -20.87
CA GLU A 271 -6.38 15.83 -21.83
C GLU A 271 -7.74 15.28 -21.40
N SER A 272 -7.74 14.11 -20.74
CA SER A 272 -8.98 13.42 -20.35
C SER A 272 -9.65 14.07 -19.15
N SER A 273 -8.85 14.49 -18.16
CA SER A 273 -9.35 15.13 -16.92
C SER A 273 -9.53 16.63 -17.05
N GLY A 274 -8.78 17.27 -17.97
CA GLY A 274 -8.65 18.72 -18.03
C GLY A 274 -7.83 19.32 -16.87
N THR A 275 -7.09 18.49 -16.14
CA THR A 275 -6.24 18.90 -15.02
C THR A 275 -4.79 18.74 -15.43
N GLU A 276 -4.01 19.82 -15.32
CA GLU A 276 -2.57 19.83 -15.46
C GLU A 276 -1.96 20.27 -14.13
N LEU A 277 -0.92 19.56 -13.70
CA LEU A 277 -0.17 19.89 -12.49
C LEU A 277 1.22 20.39 -12.85
N GLN A 278 1.75 21.24 -11.98
CA GLN A 278 3.13 21.70 -12.04
C GLN A 278 3.95 20.91 -11.01
N LEU A 279 5.07 20.35 -11.44
CA LEU A 279 6.02 19.64 -10.60
C LEU A 279 6.91 20.63 -9.85
N LEU A 280 6.94 20.55 -8.54
CA LEU A 280 7.85 21.36 -7.69
C LEU A 280 9.11 20.58 -7.31
N ALA A 281 8.96 19.28 -7.08
CA ALA A 281 10.08 18.43 -6.69
C ALA A 281 9.79 16.94 -6.93
N VAL A 282 10.87 16.19 -7.16
CA VAL A 282 10.92 14.72 -7.20
C VAL A 282 11.96 14.25 -6.19
N SER A 283 11.66 13.20 -5.45
CA SER A 283 12.61 12.60 -4.50
C SER A 283 13.72 11.81 -5.20
N ASP A 284 14.72 11.40 -4.42
CA ASP A 284 15.56 10.27 -4.77
C ASP A 284 14.70 8.98 -4.87
N PRO A 285 15.19 7.92 -5.56
CA PRO A 285 14.47 6.67 -5.70
C PRO A 285 14.17 5.99 -4.35
N ILE A 286 12.91 5.65 -4.12
CA ILE A 286 12.42 4.97 -2.91
C ILE A 286 12.23 3.48 -3.24
N PRO A 287 12.66 2.54 -2.39
CA PRO A 287 12.35 1.12 -2.57
C PRO A 287 10.83 0.89 -2.50
N ARG A 288 10.30 0.09 -3.43
CA ARG A 288 8.88 -0.29 -3.36
C ARG A 288 8.62 -1.16 -2.14
N ALA A 289 7.39 -1.15 -1.70
CA ALA A 289 6.95 -1.94 -0.55
C ALA A 289 7.23 -3.44 -0.76
N PRO A 290 7.74 -4.14 0.28
CA PRO A 290 8.07 -5.55 0.18
C PRO A 290 6.87 -6.47 0.38
N LEU A 291 7.07 -7.74 0.03
CA LEU A 291 6.38 -8.85 0.67
C LEU A 291 7.31 -9.41 1.75
N ALA A 292 6.75 -9.68 2.91
CA ALA A 292 7.49 -10.16 4.07
C ALA A 292 6.77 -11.35 4.71
N THR A 293 7.54 -12.22 5.36
CA THR A 293 7.01 -13.29 6.20
C THR A 293 7.37 -13.03 7.66
N ARG A 294 6.60 -13.60 8.59
CA ARG A 294 6.91 -13.51 10.02
C ARG A 294 8.12 -14.42 10.34
N SER A 295 9.16 -13.86 10.97
CA SER A 295 10.40 -14.57 11.28
C SER A 295 10.15 -15.78 12.19
N SER A 296 9.21 -15.68 13.14
CA SER A 296 8.86 -16.77 14.06
C SER A 296 7.96 -17.85 13.44
N TRP A 297 7.54 -17.67 12.20
CA TRP A 297 6.76 -18.69 11.50
C TRP A 297 7.64 -19.87 11.11
N ASP A 298 7.49 -20.98 11.83
CA ASP A 298 8.30 -22.20 11.67
C ASP A 298 7.43 -23.34 11.07
N ALA A 299 6.86 -23.10 9.89
CA ALA A 299 6.15 -24.12 9.13
C ALA A 299 6.99 -24.60 7.95
N PRO A 300 6.95 -25.89 7.61
CA PRO A 300 7.71 -26.42 6.46
C PRO A 300 7.38 -25.72 5.13
N VAL A 301 6.15 -25.25 4.97
CA VAL A 301 5.63 -24.59 3.78
C VAL A 301 6.20 -23.17 3.60
N LYS A 302 6.76 -22.52 4.64
CA LYS A 302 7.29 -21.16 4.57
C LYS A 302 8.32 -20.98 3.46
N ALA A 303 9.32 -21.86 3.41
CA ALA A 303 10.39 -21.74 2.42
C ALA A 303 9.89 -21.94 0.97
N ASP A 304 8.93 -22.82 0.78
CA ASP A 304 8.33 -23.08 -0.53
C ASP A 304 7.49 -21.87 -0.99
N ILE A 305 6.77 -21.21 -0.07
CA ILE A 305 6.02 -19.97 -0.33
C ILE A 305 6.98 -18.81 -0.67
N GLU A 306 8.06 -18.64 0.09
CA GLU A 306 9.06 -17.60 -0.18
C GLU A 306 9.72 -17.79 -1.55
N GLU A 307 10.03 -19.04 -1.92
CA GLU A 307 10.55 -19.37 -3.26
C GLU A 307 9.50 -19.09 -4.36
N ALA A 308 8.24 -19.46 -4.15
CA ALA A 308 7.16 -19.19 -5.10
C ALA A 308 6.95 -17.68 -5.28
N ILE A 309 6.93 -16.87 -4.20
CA ILE A 309 6.83 -15.41 -4.26
C ILE A 309 7.93 -14.81 -5.15
N LEU A 310 9.17 -15.28 -5.02
CA LEU A 310 10.30 -14.79 -5.82
C LEU A 310 10.27 -15.23 -7.29
N ASN A 311 9.57 -16.30 -7.60
CA ASN A 311 9.47 -16.84 -8.96
C ASN A 311 8.21 -16.38 -9.72
N VAL A 312 7.30 -15.65 -9.06
CA VAL A 312 6.07 -15.16 -9.68
C VAL A 312 6.33 -14.30 -10.91
N THR A 313 5.57 -14.49 -11.96
CA THR A 313 5.69 -13.74 -13.22
C THR A 313 4.48 -12.83 -13.45
N GLU A 314 4.61 -11.90 -14.39
CA GLU A 314 3.50 -11.01 -14.79
C GLU A 314 2.26 -11.81 -15.28
N ASP A 315 2.49 -12.93 -15.96
CA ASP A 315 1.39 -13.78 -16.45
C ASP A 315 0.65 -14.45 -15.26
N ASP A 316 1.34 -14.83 -14.20
CA ASP A 316 0.78 -15.43 -12.99
C ASP A 316 -0.01 -14.41 -12.15
N LEU A 317 0.34 -13.14 -12.23
CA LEU A 317 -0.32 -12.04 -11.52
C LEU A 317 -1.48 -11.39 -12.32
N SER A 318 -1.81 -11.95 -13.47
CA SER A 318 -2.83 -11.41 -14.36
C SER A 318 -4.21 -12.00 -14.08
N HIS A 319 -5.22 -11.14 -13.93
CA HIS A 319 -6.63 -11.56 -13.86
C HIS A 319 -7.19 -12.04 -15.21
N GLY A 320 -6.44 -11.88 -16.31
CA GLY A 320 -6.88 -12.19 -17.66
C GLY A 320 -7.70 -11.07 -18.33
N ASP A 321 -8.02 -11.29 -19.62
CA ASP A 321 -8.60 -10.26 -20.51
C ASP A 321 -10.04 -9.85 -20.15
N ASP A 322 -10.76 -10.66 -19.39
CA ASP A 322 -12.20 -10.47 -19.09
C ASP A 322 -12.44 -9.79 -17.71
N TYR A 323 -11.40 -9.41 -17.00
CA TYR A 323 -11.50 -8.75 -15.70
C TYR A 323 -11.77 -7.25 -15.86
N ASP A 324 -12.87 -6.78 -15.29
CA ASP A 324 -13.30 -5.38 -15.36
C ASP A 324 -12.86 -4.56 -14.12
N GLY A 325 -12.24 -5.20 -13.12
CA GLY A 325 -11.73 -4.55 -11.91
C GLY A 325 -10.35 -3.94 -12.08
N GLU A 326 -9.81 -3.37 -11.02
CA GLU A 326 -8.44 -2.85 -10.99
C GLU A 326 -7.43 -4.00 -10.87
N PRO A 327 -6.51 -4.16 -11.84
CA PRO A 327 -5.52 -5.22 -11.80
C PRO A 327 -4.51 -4.99 -10.68
N LEU A 328 -3.79 -6.05 -10.31
CA LEU A 328 -2.66 -5.95 -9.41
C LEU A 328 -1.62 -4.98 -9.97
N TRP A 329 -1.15 -4.04 -9.15
CA TRP A 329 -0.31 -2.93 -9.59
C TRP A 329 1.16 -3.33 -9.82
N PHE A 330 1.62 -4.47 -9.27
CA PHE A 330 2.97 -4.98 -9.52
C PHE A 330 2.94 -6.19 -10.44
N THR A 331 4.04 -6.42 -11.12
CA THR A 331 4.17 -7.43 -12.19
C THR A 331 5.19 -8.52 -11.86
N GLY A 332 5.74 -8.49 -10.65
CA GLY A 332 6.70 -9.47 -10.17
C GLY A 332 7.31 -9.07 -8.83
N VAL A 333 8.15 -9.95 -8.31
CA VAL A 333 8.90 -9.74 -7.06
C VAL A 333 10.37 -9.99 -7.32
N GLN A 334 11.23 -9.09 -6.86
CA GLN A 334 12.67 -9.20 -6.91
C GLN A 334 13.20 -9.54 -5.53
N GLU A 335 14.19 -10.43 -5.43
CA GLU A 335 14.87 -10.70 -4.16
C GLU A 335 15.28 -9.39 -3.47
N GLY A 336 15.01 -9.31 -2.19
CA GLY A 336 15.29 -8.13 -1.38
C GLY A 336 15.58 -8.49 0.07
N SER A 337 16.01 -7.49 0.81
CA SER A 337 16.40 -7.63 2.21
C SER A 337 16.09 -6.35 2.98
N ILE A 338 16.24 -6.39 4.30
CA ILE A 338 16.04 -5.20 5.15
C ILE A 338 17.01 -4.06 4.78
N GLU A 339 18.21 -4.39 4.27
CA GLU A 339 19.21 -3.41 3.86
C GLU A 339 18.74 -2.54 2.68
N ASP A 340 17.81 -3.03 1.86
CA ASP A 340 17.22 -2.23 0.77
C ASP A 340 16.40 -1.04 1.31
N TYR A 341 15.99 -1.09 2.58
CA TYR A 341 15.16 -0.08 3.24
C TYR A 341 15.96 0.87 4.15
N GLU A 342 17.29 0.78 4.17
CA GLU A 342 18.16 1.74 4.89
C GLU A 342 17.87 3.22 4.52
N PRO A 343 17.55 3.59 3.25
CA PRO A 343 17.17 4.96 2.93
C PRO A 343 15.91 5.44 3.68
N ILE A 344 15.00 4.52 4.02
CA ILE A 344 13.80 4.84 4.80
C ILE A 344 14.14 5.03 6.27
N ARG A 345 15.08 4.24 6.80
CA ARG A 345 15.63 4.42 8.15
C ARG A 345 16.26 5.80 8.28
N ASP A 346 17.08 6.20 7.30
CA ASP A 346 17.70 7.52 7.28
C ASP A 346 16.66 8.66 7.30
N VAL A 347 15.54 8.48 6.60
CA VAL A 347 14.40 9.42 6.62
C VAL A 347 13.77 9.50 8.00
N LEU A 348 13.47 8.37 8.63
CA LEU A 348 12.90 8.32 9.99
C LEU A 348 13.85 8.95 11.02
N ASP A 349 15.13 8.62 10.96
CA ASP A 349 16.17 9.18 11.83
C ASP A 349 16.31 10.71 11.65
N GLN A 350 16.27 11.21 10.40
CA GLN A 350 16.31 12.63 10.10
C GLN A 350 15.10 13.38 10.67
N LEU A 351 13.93 12.77 10.62
CA LEU A 351 12.69 13.33 11.18
C LEU A 351 12.62 13.15 12.71
N GLY A 352 13.49 12.32 13.30
CA GLY A 352 13.47 11.98 14.73
C GLY A 352 12.24 11.18 15.14
N LEU A 353 11.71 10.37 14.22
CA LEU A 353 10.49 9.58 14.39
C LEU A 353 10.82 8.11 14.71
N GLU A 354 10.10 7.56 15.69
CA GLU A 354 9.98 6.13 15.89
C GLU A 354 8.63 5.68 15.34
N PHE A 355 8.58 4.58 14.57
CA PHE A 355 7.34 4.15 13.92
C PHE A 355 6.21 3.89 14.93
N GLU A 356 6.56 3.41 16.12
CA GLU A 356 5.61 3.17 17.20
C GLU A 356 4.94 4.46 17.73
N ASP A 357 5.58 5.60 17.56
CA ASP A 357 5.06 6.90 18.00
C ASP A 357 4.00 7.44 17.03
N LEU A 358 3.93 6.90 15.81
CA LEU A 358 3.02 7.32 14.74
C LEU A 358 1.72 6.49 14.68
N SER A 359 1.40 5.71 15.72
CA SER A 359 0.27 4.75 15.74
C SER A 359 -0.96 5.23 16.53
#